data_90d5ad5a8dfeeefb86eafaa74e459fa8
#
_entry.id   90d5ad5a8dfeeefb86eafaa74e459fa8
#
_cell.length_a   1.000
_cell.length_b   1.000
_cell.length_c   1.000
_cell.angle_alpha   90.00
_cell.angle_beta   90.00
_cell.angle_gamma   90.00
#
_symmetry.space_group_name_H-M   'P 1'
#
loop_
_entity.id
_entity.type
_entity.pdbx_description
1 polymer ?
#
loop_
_entity_poly.entity_id
_entity_poly.type
_entity_poly.pdbx_seq_one_letter_code
_entity_poly.pdbx_strand_id
1 'polypeptide(L)'
;VVGSGVAGLSASMSLSRQGYNCILVEKAGSLGGHAAGYTCKAINGKCQKCGACLVDDLLARFGDFPEIQVFLETRIDRITRKKKGFTASLNGKGGLKDISCGAIVLATGFKPFDPNEKPNLCFSSIPNMITAVELEAMLRDKELPYRPSDGRQPETIAFVQCVGSRDPKRGHPYCSQVCCGYALRMAGRIRDLAPKTKITFFFMDIQTFGRSFPQRWASLQQDFIWINEIPGDYFVSDGDRVGVSVEVEDEIVDLSFDMMVLSVGMTPTDDQLTYQQMLDLSMSSEGFMLPDEDRGVFVVGSASGPMSIEKSITDAAGSATRVIAYMEGAR
;
A
#
# COMPACT_ATOMS: atom_id res chain seq x y z
N VAL A 1 -12.24 -11.71 11.05
CA VAL A 1 -11.24 -11.05 10.20
C VAL A 1 -11.57 -9.56 10.14
N VAL A 2 -10.59 -8.70 10.36
CA VAL A 2 -10.73 -7.24 10.38
C VAL A 2 -9.97 -6.63 9.22
N GLY A 3 -10.70 -5.99 8.30
CA GLY A 3 -10.20 -5.45 7.03
C GLY A 3 -10.40 -6.41 5.87
N SER A 4 -10.89 -5.88 4.75
CA SER A 4 -11.24 -6.64 3.54
C SER A 4 -10.31 -6.37 2.36
N GLY A 5 -9.07 -5.92 2.62
CA GLY A 5 -8.02 -5.88 1.61
C GLY A 5 -7.63 -7.29 1.15
N VAL A 6 -6.65 -7.40 0.25
CA VAL A 6 -6.22 -8.69 -0.33
C VAL A 6 -5.85 -9.74 0.73
N ALA A 7 -5.27 -9.30 1.86
CA ALA A 7 -4.94 -10.19 2.98
C ALA A 7 -6.20 -10.70 3.70
N GLY A 8 -7.14 -9.80 4.02
CA GLY A 8 -8.37 -10.19 4.72
C GLY A 8 -9.27 -11.08 3.88
N LEU A 9 -9.45 -10.79 2.59
CA LEU A 9 -10.16 -11.66 1.65
C LEU A 9 -9.50 -13.04 1.57
N SER A 10 -8.17 -13.09 1.41
CA SER A 10 -7.43 -14.35 1.33
C SER A 10 -7.54 -15.18 2.61
N ALA A 11 -7.41 -14.55 3.79
CA ALA A 11 -7.56 -15.23 5.07
C ALA A 11 -8.99 -15.79 5.24
N SER A 12 -10.02 -14.97 5.01
CA SER A 12 -11.42 -15.39 5.15
C SER A 12 -11.76 -16.56 4.23
N MET A 13 -11.39 -16.48 2.95
CA MET A 13 -11.62 -17.56 2.00
C MET A 13 -10.84 -18.83 2.36
N SER A 14 -9.61 -18.69 2.87
CA SER A 14 -8.80 -19.85 3.26
C SER A 14 -9.36 -20.55 4.49
N LEU A 15 -9.87 -19.83 5.46
CA LEU A 15 -10.54 -20.37 6.65
C LEU A 15 -11.89 -21.01 6.29
N SER A 16 -12.69 -20.35 5.45
CA SER A 16 -13.98 -20.86 5.01
C SER A 16 -13.85 -22.16 4.23
N ARG A 17 -12.85 -22.30 3.35
CA ARG A 17 -12.55 -23.56 2.65
C ARG A 17 -12.24 -24.74 3.58
N GLN A 18 -11.80 -24.48 4.78
CA GLN A 18 -11.52 -25.48 5.80
C GLN A 18 -12.73 -25.71 6.75
N GLY A 19 -13.89 -25.13 6.43
CA GLY A 19 -15.14 -25.32 7.18
C GLY A 19 -15.31 -24.39 8.38
N TYR A 20 -14.48 -23.36 8.54
CA TYR A 20 -14.61 -22.39 9.63
C TYR A 20 -15.55 -21.26 9.25
N ASN A 21 -16.51 -20.96 10.12
CA ASN A 21 -17.37 -19.78 9.97
C ASN A 21 -16.56 -18.50 10.13
N CYS A 22 -16.59 -17.64 9.11
CA CYS A 22 -15.87 -16.38 9.10
C CYS A 22 -16.81 -15.18 9.18
N ILE A 23 -16.38 -14.19 9.95
CA ILE A 23 -16.99 -12.85 9.99
C ILE A 23 -15.93 -11.88 9.49
N LEU A 24 -16.23 -11.16 8.40
CA LEU A 24 -15.38 -10.15 7.81
C LEU A 24 -15.95 -8.76 8.10
N VAL A 25 -15.16 -7.94 8.82
CA VAL A 25 -15.55 -6.57 9.19
C VAL A 25 -14.71 -5.58 8.39
N GLU A 26 -15.38 -4.67 7.69
CA GLU A 26 -14.75 -3.66 6.83
C GLU A 26 -15.33 -2.26 7.15
N LYS A 27 -14.45 -1.29 7.38
CA LYS A 27 -14.82 0.10 7.65
C LYS A 27 -15.29 0.88 6.43
N ALA A 28 -14.87 0.46 5.23
CA ALA A 28 -15.28 1.05 3.96
C ALA A 28 -16.61 0.45 3.47
N GLY A 29 -17.23 1.11 2.50
CA GLY A 29 -18.46 0.63 1.85
C GLY A 29 -18.23 -0.44 0.78
N SER A 30 -16.98 -0.86 0.54
CA SER A 30 -16.63 -1.86 -0.47
C SER A 30 -15.46 -2.74 -0.02
N LEU A 31 -15.38 -3.93 -0.60
CA LEU A 31 -14.29 -4.88 -0.40
C LEU A 31 -13.09 -4.56 -1.32
N GLY A 32 -11.91 -5.13 -0.99
CA GLY A 32 -10.71 -5.11 -1.83
C GLY A 32 -9.59 -4.16 -1.36
N GLY A 33 -9.90 -3.22 -0.46
CA GLY A 33 -8.93 -2.29 0.12
C GLY A 33 -8.20 -1.45 -0.93
N HIS A 34 -6.95 -1.07 -0.68
CA HIS A 34 -6.15 -0.25 -1.62
C HIS A 34 -6.01 -0.89 -3.01
N ALA A 35 -5.89 -2.21 -3.08
CA ALA A 35 -5.65 -2.90 -4.34
C ALA A 35 -6.79 -2.76 -5.34
N ALA A 36 -8.05 -2.62 -4.88
CA ALA A 36 -9.20 -2.37 -5.74
C ALA A 36 -9.14 -1.03 -6.49
N GLY A 37 -8.33 -0.09 -5.99
CA GLY A 37 -8.07 1.20 -6.65
C GLY A 37 -6.94 1.18 -7.67
N TYR A 38 -6.24 0.07 -7.86
CA TYR A 38 -5.09 0.01 -8.74
C TYR A 38 -5.47 -0.41 -10.16
N THR A 39 -4.85 0.24 -11.15
CA THR A 39 -5.05 -0.10 -12.56
C THR A 39 -3.99 -1.07 -13.09
N CYS A 40 -4.27 -1.70 -14.22
CA CYS A 40 -3.32 -2.57 -14.90
C CYS A 40 -2.12 -1.78 -15.44
N LYS A 41 -0.90 -2.25 -15.15
CA LYS A 41 0.37 -1.66 -15.60
C LYS A 41 0.98 -2.42 -16.79
N ALA A 42 0.13 -3.03 -17.65
CA ALA A 42 0.65 -3.67 -18.86
C ALA A 42 1.39 -2.64 -19.74
N ILE A 43 2.55 -3.04 -20.29
CA ILE A 43 3.39 -2.25 -21.18
C ILE A 43 3.43 -2.97 -22.51
N ASN A 44 3.08 -2.30 -23.60
CA ASN A 44 2.94 -2.93 -24.94
C ASN A 44 2.10 -4.23 -24.89
N GLY A 45 1.01 -4.23 -24.14
CA GLY A 45 0.14 -5.39 -23.94
C GLY A 45 0.74 -6.51 -23.05
N LYS A 46 1.97 -6.37 -22.55
CA LYS A 46 2.63 -7.37 -21.73
C LYS A 46 2.41 -7.11 -20.24
N CYS A 47 1.90 -8.11 -19.53
CA CYS A 47 1.69 -8.08 -18.08
C CYS A 47 3.00 -7.83 -17.34
N GLN A 48 3.03 -6.84 -16.45
CA GLN A 48 4.18 -6.48 -15.61
C GLN A 48 4.22 -7.25 -14.29
N LYS A 49 3.35 -8.22 -14.08
CA LYS A 49 3.25 -9.04 -12.86
C LYS A 49 3.28 -8.18 -11.58
N CYS A 50 2.46 -7.11 -11.57
CA CYS A 50 2.38 -6.19 -10.43
C CYS A 50 1.41 -6.65 -9.35
N GLY A 51 0.61 -7.69 -9.61
CA GLY A 51 -0.39 -8.19 -8.68
C GLY A 51 -1.66 -7.34 -8.59
N ALA A 52 -1.77 -6.19 -9.28
CA ALA A 52 -2.95 -5.32 -9.17
C ALA A 52 -4.27 -6.04 -9.50
N CYS A 53 -4.28 -6.90 -10.52
CA CYS A 53 -5.46 -7.68 -10.91
C CYS A 53 -5.79 -8.86 -9.98
N LEU A 54 -4.91 -9.21 -9.04
CA LEU A 54 -5.21 -10.31 -8.09
C LEU A 54 -6.36 -9.99 -7.15
N VAL A 55 -6.64 -8.71 -6.91
CA VAL A 55 -7.81 -8.31 -6.13
C VAL A 55 -9.10 -8.62 -6.87
N ASP A 56 -9.14 -8.41 -8.19
CA ASP A 56 -10.31 -8.73 -9.02
C ASP A 56 -10.61 -10.23 -8.99
N ASP A 57 -9.56 -11.07 -9.10
CA ASP A 57 -9.68 -12.52 -8.95
C ASP A 57 -10.17 -12.93 -7.55
N LEU A 58 -9.70 -12.26 -6.50
CA LEU A 58 -10.15 -12.53 -5.14
C LEU A 58 -11.62 -12.14 -4.97
N LEU A 59 -12.03 -10.96 -5.44
CA LEU A 59 -13.40 -10.48 -5.36
C LEU A 59 -14.36 -11.36 -6.16
N ALA A 60 -13.98 -11.77 -7.37
CA ALA A 60 -14.78 -12.68 -8.19
C ALA A 60 -15.02 -14.01 -7.47
N ARG A 61 -13.97 -14.61 -6.91
CA ARG A 61 -14.07 -15.88 -6.16
C ARG A 61 -14.70 -15.74 -4.79
N PHE A 62 -14.72 -14.55 -4.20
CA PHE A 62 -15.33 -14.33 -2.88
C PHE A 62 -16.81 -14.61 -2.88
N GLY A 63 -17.50 -14.43 -4.01
CA GLY A 63 -18.90 -14.80 -4.20
C GLY A 63 -19.20 -16.31 -4.04
N ASP A 64 -18.18 -17.16 -4.15
CA ASP A 64 -18.32 -18.62 -3.96
C ASP A 64 -18.38 -19.03 -2.47
N PHE A 65 -18.27 -18.04 -1.54
CA PHE A 65 -18.25 -18.25 -0.09
C PHE A 65 -19.40 -17.51 0.62
N PRO A 66 -20.67 -17.85 0.34
CA PRO A 66 -21.83 -17.17 0.90
C PRO A 66 -21.95 -17.29 2.42
N GLU A 67 -21.26 -18.23 3.04
CA GLU A 67 -21.20 -18.45 4.48
C GLU A 67 -20.33 -17.43 5.22
N ILE A 68 -19.47 -16.66 4.51
CA ILE A 68 -18.70 -15.59 5.12
C ILE A 68 -19.65 -14.41 5.39
N GLN A 69 -19.87 -14.12 6.67
CA GLN A 69 -20.68 -12.96 7.05
C GLN A 69 -19.89 -11.67 6.88
N VAL A 70 -20.36 -10.75 6.05
CA VAL A 70 -19.69 -9.48 5.75
C VAL A 70 -20.42 -8.31 6.42
N PHE A 71 -19.66 -7.48 7.13
CA PHE A 71 -20.13 -6.23 7.72
C PHE A 71 -19.32 -5.07 7.10
N LEU A 72 -19.92 -4.38 6.13
CA LEU A 72 -19.38 -3.16 5.53
C LEU A 72 -19.74 -1.93 6.36
N GLU A 73 -19.01 -0.82 6.15
CA GLU A 73 -19.20 0.45 6.87
C GLU A 73 -19.27 0.24 8.38
N THR A 74 -18.49 -0.74 8.87
CA THR A 74 -18.56 -1.23 10.26
C THR A 74 -17.17 -1.19 10.87
N ARG A 75 -17.09 -0.65 12.09
CA ARG A 75 -15.86 -0.63 12.91
C ARG A 75 -16.05 -1.52 14.14
N ILE A 76 -14.96 -1.87 14.76
CA ILE A 76 -14.97 -2.56 16.05
C ILE A 76 -14.67 -1.51 17.12
N ASP A 77 -15.63 -1.26 17.99
CA ASP A 77 -15.48 -0.30 19.08
C ASP A 77 -14.82 -0.90 20.32
N ARG A 78 -15.01 -2.20 20.53
CA ARG A 78 -14.45 -2.89 21.69
C ARG A 78 -14.23 -4.37 21.39
N ILE A 79 -13.14 -4.92 21.93
CA ILE A 79 -12.88 -6.35 21.97
C ILE A 79 -12.68 -6.76 23.43
N THR A 80 -13.39 -7.78 23.86
CA THR A 80 -13.29 -8.33 25.21
C THR A 80 -12.86 -9.79 25.12
N ARG A 81 -11.76 -10.15 25.76
CA ARG A 81 -11.30 -11.53 25.87
C ARG A 81 -12.22 -12.32 26.81
N LYS A 82 -12.53 -13.56 26.45
CA LYS A 82 -13.30 -14.52 27.24
C LYS A 82 -12.40 -15.71 27.63
N LYS A 83 -12.91 -16.61 28.46
CA LYS A 83 -12.21 -17.87 28.79
C LYS A 83 -11.88 -18.68 27.53
N LYS A 84 -12.75 -18.64 26.51
CA LYS A 84 -12.52 -19.21 25.17
C LYS A 84 -12.90 -18.15 24.14
N GLY A 85 -11.91 -17.63 23.42
CA GLY A 85 -12.12 -16.65 22.34
C GLY A 85 -12.42 -15.22 22.80
N PHE A 86 -13.21 -14.51 22.03
CA PHE A 86 -13.45 -13.07 22.16
C PHE A 86 -14.93 -12.71 21.94
N THR A 87 -15.33 -11.58 22.51
CA THR A 87 -16.53 -10.85 22.09
C THR A 87 -16.09 -9.52 21.51
N ALA A 88 -16.51 -9.22 20.29
CA ALA A 88 -16.27 -7.96 19.60
C ALA A 88 -17.58 -7.18 19.45
N SER A 89 -17.57 -5.92 19.85
CA SER A 89 -18.70 -4.99 19.67
C SER A 89 -18.51 -4.26 18.34
N LEU A 90 -19.34 -4.58 17.37
CA LEU A 90 -19.38 -3.96 16.04
C LEU A 90 -20.26 -2.72 16.06
N ASN A 91 -19.83 -1.66 15.40
CA ASN A 91 -20.56 -0.42 15.23
C ASN A 91 -20.66 -0.09 13.72
N GLY A 92 -21.85 -0.16 13.19
CA GLY A 92 -22.13 0.08 11.77
C GLY A 92 -23.53 0.66 11.56
N LYS A 93 -24.00 0.75 10.32
CA LYS A 93 -25.33 1.31 9.97
C LYS A 93 -26.49 0.64 10.71
N GLY A 94 -26.33 -0.62 11.12
CA GLY A 94 -27.34 -1.36 11.91
C GLY A 94 -27.26 -1.11 13.42
N GLY A 95 -26.43 -0.18 13.89
CA GLY A 95 -26.18 0.07 15.30
C GLY A 95 -25.13 -0.89 15.90
N LEU A 96 -25.10 -0.94 17.23
CA LEU A 96 -24.17 -1.81 17.97
C LEU A 96 -24.62 -3.27 17.93
N LYS A 97 -23.69 -4.17 17.64
CA LYS A 97 -23.91 -5.62 17.63
C LYS A 97 -22.70 -6.34 18.23
N ASP A 98 -22.95 -7.14 19.23
CA ASP A 98 -21.92 -8.02 19.79
C ASP A 98 -21.86 -9.34 19.03
N ILE A 99 -20.64 -9.75 18.69
CA ILE A 99 -20.35 -11.05 18.07
C ILE A 99 -19.32 -11.80 18.90
N SER A 100 -19.42 -13.14 18.92
CA SER A 100 -18.41 -14.01 19.55
C SER A 100 -17.58 -14.71 18.49
N CYS A 101 -16.27 -14.81 18.72
CA CYS A 101 -15.35 -15.53 17.85
C CYS A 101 -14.26 -16.24 18.66
N GLY A 102 -13.70 -17.32 18.09
CA GLY A 102 -12.62 -18.08 18.71
C GLY A 102 -11.25 -17.42 18.52
N ALA A 103 -11.04 -16.77 17.39
CA ALA A 103 -9.78 -16.09 17.04
C ALA A 103 -10.06 -14.77 16.29
N ILE A 104 -9.06 -13.89 16.27
CA ILE A 104 -9.10 -12.61 15.54
C ILE A 104 -7.94 -12.57 14.56
N VAL A 105 -8.23 -12.19 13.31
CA VAL A 105 -7.23 -11.93 12.27
C VAL A 105 -7.29 -10.45 11.90
N LEU A 106 -6.22 -9.71 12.20
CA LEU A 106 -6.08 -8.30 11.86
C LEU A 106 -5.43 -8.16 10.49
N ALA A 107 -6.18 -7.70 9.51
CA ALA A 107 -5.77 -7.45 8.12
C ALA A 107 -5.99 -5.98 7.76
N THR A 108 -5.71 -5.07 8.68
CA THR A 108 -6.04 -3.64 8.61
C THR A 108 -5.21 -2.86 7.60
N GLY A 109 -4.19 -3.50 7.01
CA GLY A 109 -3.40 -2.91 5.94
C GLY A 109 -2.41 -1.83 6.43
N PHE A 110 -2.15 -0.88 5.54
CA PHE A 110 -1.23 0.25 5.75
C PHE A 110 -1.90 1.56 5.33
N LYS A 111 -1.31 2.69 5.67
CA LYS A 111 -1.59 3.98 5.00
C LYS A 111 -0.38 4.43 4.19
N PRO A 112 -0.57 5.08 3.03
CA PRO A 112 0.51 5.78 2.34
C PRO A 112 1.07 6.87 3.24
N PHE A 113 2.39 7.07 3.20
CA PHE A 113 3.02 8.17 3.93
C PHE A 113 2.46 9.51 3.45
N ASP A 114 2.16 10.40 4.40
CA ASP A 114 1.73 11.77 4.09
C ASP A 114 2.97 12.66 3.86
N PRO A 115 3.19 13.18 2.63
CA PRO A 115 4.35 14.05 2.36
C PRO A 115 4.39 15.33 3.20
N ASN A 116 3.26 15.79 3.73
CA ASN A 116 3.22 16.98 4.63
C ASN A 116 3.97 16.73 5.95
N GLU A 117 4.21 15.48 6.32
CA GLU A 117 5.06 15.14 7.45
C GLU A 117 6.55 15.47 7.19
N LYS A 118 6.94 15.78 5.94
CA LYS A 118 8.28 16.24 5.53
C LYS A 118 8.23 17.70 5.04
N PRO A 119 8.38 18.71 5.91
CA PRO A 119 8.21 20.11 5.55
C PRO A 119 9.11 20.59 4.40
N ASN A 120 10.32 20.01 4.27
CA ASN A 120 11.24 20.34 3.18
C ASN A 120 10.73 19.96 1.78
N LEU A 121 9.74 19.07 1.67
CA LEU A 121 9.09 18.76 0.38
C LEU A 121 8.18 19.89 -0.11
N CYS A 122 7.73 20.79 0.76
CA CYS A 122 6.79 21.86 0.43
C CYS A 122 5.53 21.37 -0.32
N PHE A 123 5.11 20.11 -0.05
CA PHE A 123 4.13 19.36 -0.84
C PHE A 123 2.84 20.13 -1.11
N SER A 124 2.20 20.67 -0.05
CA SER A 124 0.95 21.44 -0.19
C SER A 124 1.11 22.80 -0.87
N SER A 125 2.34 23.28 -1.06
CA SER A 125 2.63 24.59 -1.66
C SER A 125 3.02 24.52 -3.13
N ILE A 126 3.28 23.32 -3.67
CA ILE A 126 3.72 23.10 -5.05
C ILE A 126 2.62 22.40 -5.85
N PRO A 127 1.90 23.11 -6.75
CA PRO A 127 0.66 22.59 -7.36
C PRO A 127 0.83 21.31 -8.18
N ASN A 128 2.00 21.12 -8.83
CA ASN A 128 2.26 19.99 -9.72
C ASN A 128 3.14 18.91 -9.06
N MET A 129 3.22 18.91 -7.73
CA MET A 129 3.79 17.82 -6.95
C MET A 129 2.66 16.93 -6.45
N ILE A 130 2.69 15.67 -6.81
CA ILE A 130 1.67 14.68 -6.45
C ILE A 130 2.31 13.43 -5.83
N THR A 131 1.52 12.65 -5.14
CA THR A 131 1.92 11.33 -4.68
C THR A 131 1.75 10.28 -5.79
N ALA A 132 2.45 9.17 -5.66
CA ALA A 132 2.24 8.02 -6.55
C ALA A 132 0.82 7.44 -6.45
N VAL A 133 0.12 7.64 -5.33
CA VAL A 133 -1.29 7.23 -5.17
C VAL A 133 -2.21 8.10 -6.04
N GLU A 134 -1.95 9.41 -6.08
CA GLU A 134 -2.69 10.33 -6.97
C GLU A 134 -2.39 10.05 -8.44
N LEU A 135 -1.12 9.77 -8.79
CA LEU A 135 -0.79 9.33 -10.15
C LEU A 135 -1.50 8.03 -10.53
N GLU A 136 -1.61 7.08 -9.59
CA GLU A 136 -2.36 5.83 -9.81
C GLU A 136 -3.83 6.11 -10.18
N ALA A 137 -4.47 7.05 -9.46
CA ALA A 137 -5.83 7.47 -9.73
C ALA A 137 -5.94 8.15 -11.12
N MET A 138 -4.99 9.02 -11.49
CA MET A 138 -4.96 9.64 -12.81
C MET A 138 -4.87 8.60 -13.92
N LEU A 139 -3.97 7.62 -13.80
CA LEU A 139 -3.79 6.56 -14.79
C LEU A 139 -5.00 5.63 -14.88
N ARG A 140 -5.77 5.45 -13.79
CA ARG A 140 -7.01 4.69 -13.79
C ARG A 140 -8.15 5.46 -14.49
N ASP A 141 -8.32 6.73 -14.15
CA ASP A 141 -9.52 7.48 -14.49
C ASP A 141 -9.40 8.17 -15.88
N LYS A 142 -8.16 8.54 -16.27
CA LYS A 142 -7.90 9.26 -17.53
C LYS A 142 -6.84 8.61 -18.42
N GLU A 143 -6.28 7.48 -18.01
CA GLU A 143 -5.20 6.74 -18.67
C GLU A 143 -3.85 7.48 -18.81
N LEU A 144 -3.84 8.83 -18.77
CA LEU A 144 -2.66 9.68 -18.92
C LEU A 144 -2.49 10.60 -17.71
N PRO A 145 -1.24 10.91 -17.35
CA PRO A 145 -0.97 11.94 -16.33
C PRO A 145 -1.32 13.33 -16.86
N TYR A 146 -1.73 14.19 -15.95
CA TYR A 146 -1.98 15.61 -16.22
C TYR A 146 -1.48 16.46 -15.04
N ARG A 147 -1.06 17.69 -15.36
CA ARG A 147 -0.65 18.68 -14.37
C ARG A 147 -1.88 19.15 -13.58
N PRO A 148 -1.87 19.05 -12.24
CA PRO A 148 -2.99 19.53 -11.43
C PRO A 148 -3.32 21.02 -11.61
N SER A 149 -2.32 21.87 -11.88
CA SER A 149 -2.51 23.32 -12.00
C SER A 149 -3.31 23.76 -13.22
N ASP A 150 -3.20 23.06 -14.36
CA ASP A 150 -3.78 23.51 -15.63
C ASP A 150 -4.39 22.39 -16.48
N GLY A 151 -4.30 21.15 -16.04
CA GLY A 151 -4.85 19.98 -16.73
C GLY A 151 -4.08 19.55 -17.99
N ARG A 152 -2.95 20.17 -18.32
CA ARG A 152 -2.13 19.80 -19.48
C ARG A 152 -1.36 18.52 -19.24
N GLN A 153 -1.05 17.82 -20.32
CA GLN A 153 -0.15 16.69 -20.26
C GLN A 153 1.29 17.17 -19.98
N PRO A 154 2.01 16.60 -18.99
CA PRO A 154 3.38 16.98 -18.70
C PRO A 154 4.34 16.47 -19.78
N GLU A 155 5.29 17.30 -20.20
CA GLU A 155 6.39 16.90 -21.08
C GLU A 155 7.56 16.31 -20.29
N THR A 156 7.71 16.72 -19.01
CA THR A 156 8.74 16.25 -18.09
C THR A 156 8.13 15.83 -16.77
N ILE A 157 8.46 14.60 -16.32
CA ILE A 157 8.01 14.05 -15.03
C ILE A 157 9.23 13.59 -14.23
N ALA A 158 9.30 13.95 -12.96
CA ALA A 158 10.28 13.39 -12.04
C ALA A 158 9.62 12.46 -11.02
N PHE A 159 10.25 11.32 -10.73
CA PHE A 159 9.91 10.45 -9.62
C PHE A 159 10.95 10.60 -8.52
N VAL A 160 10.51 10.90 -7.29
CA VAL A 160 11.36 10.90 -6.09
C VAL A 160 11.08 9.65 -5.28
N GLN A 161 12.11 8.80 -5.14
CA GLN A 161 11.98 7.53 -4.44
C GLN A 161 12.10 7.66 -2.92
N CYS A 162 11.66 6.65 -2.18
CA CYS A 162 11.82 6.50 -0.73
C CYS A 162 11.18 7.61 0.12
N VAL A 163 10.14 8.30 -0.37
CA VAL A 163 9.44 9.32 0.41
C VAL A 163 8.68 8.66 1.57
N GLY A 164 9.10 8.93 2.82
CA GLY A 164 8.56 8.28 4.02
C GLY A 164 9.00 6.82 4.22
N SER A 165 10.08 6.39 3.55
CA SER A 165 10.75 5.11 3.75
C SER A 165 12.25 5.36 3.84
N ARG A 166 12.98 4.47 4.55
CA ARG A 166 14.44 4.57 4.75
C ARG A 166 14.83 5.93 5.37
N ASP A 167 13.95 6.44 6.23
CA ASP A 167 14.07 7.73 6.91
C ASP A 167 14.07 7.54 8.44
N PRO A 168 15.24 7.26 9.05
CA PRO A 168 15.33 7.06 10.50
C PRO A 168 14.89 8.28 11.31
N LYS A 169 15.07 9.50 10.76
CA LYS A 169 14.67 10.76 11.43
C LYS A 169 13.16 10.87 11.61
N ARG A 170 12.39 10.15 10.80
CA ARG A 170 10.92 10.09 10.86
C ARG A 170 10.40 8.80 11.48
N GLY A 171 11.25 7.96 12.02
CA GLY A 171 10.86 6.66 12.59
C GLY A 171 10.57 5.59 11.54
N HIS A 172 10.92 5.80 10.28
CA HIS A 172 10.70 4.88 9.17
C HIS A 172 12.03 4.37 8.57
N PRO A 173 12.90 3.66 9.35
CA PRO A 173 14.20 3.22 8.86
C PRO A 173 14.10 2.12 7.80
N TYR A 174 12.95 1.50 7.67
CA TYR A 174 12.69 0.36 6.79
C TYR A 174 12.41 0.78 5.33
N CYS A 175 12.62 -0.16 4.41
CA CYS A 175 12.16 -0.06 3.03
C CYS A 175 10.72 -0.57 2.90
N SER A 176 9.86 0.17 2.20
CA SER A 176 8.47 -0.26 1.91
C SER A 176 8.37 -1.36 0.85
N GLN A 177 9.47 -1.81 0.27
CA GLN A 177 9.60 -2.96 -0.66
C GLN A 177 8.83 -2.85 -1.99
N VAL A 178 8.00 -1.85 -2.19
CA VAL A 178 7.11 -1.74 -3.36
C VAL A 178 7.37 -0.50 -4.21
N CYS A 179 8.00 0.56 -3.65
CA CYS A 179 8.10 1.88 -4.29
C CYS A 179 8.84 1.82 -5.64
N CYS A 180 10.02 1.22 -5.69
CA CYS A 180 10.79 1.08 -6.94
C CYS A 180 9.99 0.29 -7.99
N GLY A 181 9.30 -0.77 -7.56
CA GLY A 181 8.50 -1.62 -8.43
C GLY A 181 7.29 -0.91 -9.04
N TYR A 182 6.52 -0.19 -8.24
CA TYR A 182 5.34 0.50 -8.76
C TYR A 182 5.70 1.74 -9.58
N ALA A 183 6.70 2.53 -9.14
CA ALA A 183 7.15 3.72 -9.86
C ALA A 183 7.67 3.33 -11.26
N LEU A 184 8.51 2.30 -11.35
CA LEU A 184 9.03 1.82 -12.63
C LEU A 184 7.92 1.32 -13.57
N ARG A 185 6.87 0.67 -13.03
CA ARG A 185 5.72 0.21 -13.83
C ARG A 185 4.87 1.39 -14.32
N MET A 186 4.61 2.39 -13.48
CA MET A 186 3.87 3.59 -13.88
C MET A 186 4.65 4.39 -14.92
N ALA A 187 5.95 4.59 -14.72
CA ALA A 187 6.81 5.25 -15.70
C ALA A 187 6.81 4.51 -17.06
N GLY A 188 6.91 3.18 -17.03
CA GLY A 188 6.81 2.36 -18.23
C GLY A 188 5.46 2.49 -18.94
N ARG A 189 4.36 2.57 -18.17
CA ARG A 189 3.01 2.80 -18.72
C ARG A 189 2.87 4.19 -19.33
N ILE A 190 3.41 5.22 -18.66
CA ILE A 190 3.42 6.59 -19.18
C ILE A 190 4.21 6.66 -20.49
N ARG A 191 5.41 6.07 -20.55
CA ARG A 191 6.23 6.00 -21.77
C ARG A 191 5.45 5.35 -22.93
N ASP A 192 4.70 4.28 -22.65
CA ASP A 192 3.87 3.59 -23.65
C ASP A 192 2.79 4.50 -24.24
N LEU A 193 2.11 5.25 -23.37
CA LEU A 193 0.96 6.08 -23.73
C LEU A 193 1.36 7.48 -24.20
N ALA A 194 2.46 8.00 -23.68
CA ALA A 194 2.97 9.35 -23.93
C ALA A 194 4.49 9.31 -24.22
N PRO A 195 4.92 8.76 -25.36
CA PRO A 195 6.34 8.47 -25.64
C PRO A 195 7.23 9.73 -25.75
N LYS A 196 6.64 10.92 -25.81
CA LYS A 196 7.37 12.19 -25.81
C LYS A 196 7.70 12.69 -24.40
N THR A 197 7.01 12.18 -23.38
CA THR A 197 7.24 12.56 -21.98
C THR A 197 8.58 12.05 -21.51
N LYS A 198 9.47 12.94 -21.08
CA LYS A 198 10.76 12.60 -20.47
C LYS A 198 10.56 12.31 -19.00
N ILE A 199 11.12 11.20 -18.54
CA ILE A 199 10.99 10.74 -17.14
C ILE A 199 12.34 10.68 -16.47
N THR A 200 12.47 11.31 -15.30
CA THR A 200 13.66 11.31 -14.45
C THR A 200 13.35 10.63 -13.13
N PHE A 201 14.29 9.83 -12.61
CA PHE A 201 14.21 9.23 -11.28
C PHE A 201 15.30 9.80 -10.38
N PHE A 202 14.91 10.29 -9.20
CA PHE A 202 15.77 10.59 -8.08
C PHE A 202 15.73 9.43 -7.09
N PHE A 203 16.85 8.83 -6.76
CA PHE A 203 16.87 7.60 -5.98
C PHE A 203 18.18 7.44 -5.17
N MET A 204 18.15 6.71 -4.07
CA MET A 204 19.33 6.29 -3.31
C MET A 204 19.95 5.01 -3.91
N ASP A 205 19.10 4.01 -4.12
CA ASP A 205 19.37 2.76 -4.83
C ASP A 205 18.04 2.18 -5.34
N ILE A 206 18.09 1.24 -6.26
CA ILE A 206 16.91 0.54 -6.77
C ILE A 206 16.81 -0.84 -6.13
N GLN A 207 15.80 -1.00 -5.28
CA GLN A 207 15.52 -2.27 -4.61
C GLN A 207 14.79 -3.24 -5.53
N THR A 208 15.42 -4.39 -5.78
CA THR A 208 14.97 -5.38 -6.77
C THR A 208 14.10 -6.48 -6.16
N PHE A 209 12.91 -6.14 -5.70
CA PHE A 209 11.98 -7.12 -5.15
C PHE A 209 11.17 -7.84 -6.25
N GLY A 210 11.08 -9.17 -6.14
CA GLY A 210 10.32 -10.04 -7.02
C GLY A 210 11.10 -10.58 -8.22
N ARG A 211 10.76 -11.81 -8.64
CA ARG A 211 11.50 -12.59 -9.66
C ARG A 211 11.64 -11.91 -11.02
N SER A 212 10.66 -11.10 -11.41
CA SER A 212 10.65 -10.44 -12.73
C SER A 212 11.27 -9.03 -12.71
N PHE A 213 11.75 -8.57 -11.56
CA PHE A 213 12.30 -7.21 -11.46
C PHE A 213 13.60 -7.02 -12.26
N PRO A 214 14.60 -7.92 -12.21
CA PRO A 214 15.85 -7.74 -12.95
C PRO A 214 15.63 -7.58 -14.47
N GLN A 215 14.75 -8.41 -15.05
CA GLN A 215 14.43 -8.33 -16.48
C GLN A 215 13.70 -7.02 -16.82
N ARG A 216 12.79 -6.58 -15.96
CA ARG A 216 12.09 -5.31 -16.13
C ARG A 216 13.05 -4.12 -16.02
N TRP A 217 13.91 -4.14 -15.03
CA TRP A 217 14.95 -3.13 -14.86
C TRP A 217 15.82 -3.02 -16.12
N ALA A 218 16.37 -4.13 -16.59
CA ALA A 218 17.17 -4.18 -17.80
C ALA A 218 16.45 -3.65 -19.05
N SER A 219 15.11 -3.85 -19.13
CA SER A 219 14.32 -3.39 -20.28
C SER A 219 13.90 -1.92 -20.23
N LEU A 220 13.92 -1.29 -19.06
CA LEU A 220 13.41 0.07 -18.87
C LEU A 220 14.49 1.08 -18.45
N GLN A 221 15.62 0.63 -17.93
CA GLN A 221 16.66 1.53 -17.43
C GLN A 221 17.21 2.50 -18.49
N GLN A 222 17.21 2.11 -19.77
CA GLN A 222 17.69 2.95 -20.88
C GLN A 222 16.67 4.01 -21.33
N ASP A 223 15.41 3.88 -20.92
CA ASP A 223 14.33 4.75 -21.34
C ASP A 223 14.16 5.99 -20.44
N PHE A 224 14.85 6.02 -19.30
CA PHE A 224 14.67 7.04 -18.27
C PHE A 224 16.01 7.68 -17.89
N ILE A 225 15.95 8.88 -17.34
CA ILE A 225 17.10 9.57 -16.73
C ILE A 225 17.17 9.16 -15.26
N TRP A 226 18.36 8.79 -14.80
CA TRP A 226 18.62 8.32 -13.45
C TRP A 226 19.61 9.24 -12.74
N ILE A 227 19.18 9.85 -11.62
CA ILE A 227 20.00 10.69 -10.76
C ILE A 227 20.08 10.00 -9.40
N ASN A 228 21.26 9.52 -9.03
CA ASN A 228 21.49 8.75 -7.79
C ASN A 228 21.63 9.68 -6.58
N GLU A 229 20.73 10.63 -6.47
CA GLU A 229 20.62 11.56 -5.37
C GLU A 229 19.16 11.84 -5.06
N ILE A 230 18.85 12.26 -3.83
CA ILE A 230 17.55 12.76 -3.44
C ILE A 230 17.63 14.28 -3.31
N PRO A 231 16.76 15.05 -3.98
CA PRO A 231 16.78 16.50 -3.89
C PRO A 231 16.68 16.99 -2.44
N GLY A 232 17.48 18.00 -2.12
CA GLY A 232 17.46 18.64 -0.80
C GLY A 232 16.32 19.62 -0.63
N ASP A 233 16.09 20.45 -1.64
CA ASP A 233 15.09 21.50 -1.64
C ASP A 233 14.12 21.39 -2.80
N TYR A 234 12.89 21.86 -2.57
CA TYR A 234 11.78 21.84 -3.53
C TYR A 234 11.11 23.21 -3.56
N PHE A 235 10.81 23.73 -4.75
CA PHE A 235 10.23 25.07 -4.93
C PHE A 235 9.34 25.14 -6.18
N VAL A 236 8.54 26.20 -6.26
CA VAL A 236 7.80 26.50 -7.51
C VAL A 236 8.74 27.22 -8.46
N SER A 237 8.89 26.70 -9.67
CA SER A 237 9.62 27.32 -10.77
C SER A 237 8.64 27.94 -11.78
N ASP A 238 9.16 28.61 -12.81
CA ASP A 238 8.36 29.31 -13.84
C ASP A 238 7.24 28.45 -14.43
N GLY A 239 6.04 29.01 -14.59
CA GLY A 239 4.88 28.33 -15.14
C GLY A 239 4.34 27.19 -14.28
N ASP A 240 4.36 27.35 -12.95
CA ASP A 240 3.93 26.35 -11.95
C ASP A 240 4.68 25.02 -12.04
N ARG A 241 5.90 25.02 -12.61
CA ARG A 241 6.74 23.84 -12.63
C ARG A 241 7.33 23.54 -11.25
N VAL A 242 7.70 22.29 -11.03
CA VAL A 242 8.35 21.86 -9.80
C VAL A 242 9.86 21.97 -9.96
N GLY A 243 10.47 22.89 -9.22
CA GLY A 243 11.92 23.05 -9.13
C GLY A 243 12.50 22.21 -8.02
N VAL A 244 13.72 21.71 -8.20
CA VAL A 244 14.51 21.04 -7.17
C VAL A 244 15.95 21.44 -7.24
N SER A 245 16.60 21.56 -6.08
CA SER A 245 18.07 21.65 -5.98
C SER A 245 18.62 20.28 -5.62
N VAL A 246 19.54 19.79 -6.40
CA VAL A 246 20.16 18.47 -6.24
C VAL A 246 21.67 18.54 -6.49
N GLU A 247 22.43 17.76 -5.74
CA GLU A 247 23.88 17.62 -5.95
C GLU A 247 24.13 16.63 -7.10
N VAL A 248 24.87 17.07 -8.11
CA VAL A 248 25.29 16.24 -9.24
C VAL A 248 26.77 16.53 -9.48
N GLU A 249 27.61 15.51 -9.42
CA GLU A 249 29.07 15.63 -9.64
C GLU A 249 29.73 16.71 -8.75
N ASP A 250 29.37 16.73 -7.45
CA ASP A 250 29.84 17.69 -6.43
C ASP A 250 29.39 19.16 -6.65
N GLU A 251 28.46 19.40 -7.58
CA GLU A 251 27.85 20.71 -7.82
C GLU A 251 26.34 20.70 -7.51
N ILE A 252 25.84 21.77 -6.90
CA ILE A 252 24.39 21.94 -6.70
C ILE A 252 23.81 22.53 -7.98
N VAL A 253 22.88 21.79 -8.58
CA VAL A 253 22.17 22.21 -9.79
C VAL A 253 20.67 22.30 -9.53
N ASP A 254 20.03 23.32 -10.12
CA ASP A 254 18.59 23.46 -10.11
C ASP A 254 18.01 22.80 -11.37
N LEU A 255 17.08 21.87 -11.15
CA LEU A 255 16.33 21.21 -12.21
C LEU A 255 14.84 21.55 -12.09
N SER A 256 14.12 21.53 -13.21
CA SER A 256 12.70 21.87 -13.24
C SER A 256 11.90 20.89 -14.09
N PHE A 257 10.74 20.47 -13.57
CA PHE A 257 9.86 19.47 -14.16
C PHE A 257 8.42 19.97 -14.22
N ASP A 258 7.66 19.55 -15.22
CA ASP A 258 6.25 19.91 -15.34
C ASP A 258 5.41 19.26 -14.22
N MET A 259 5.83 18.08 -13.78
CA MET A 259 5.18 17.35 -12.71
C MET A 259 6.19 16.52 -11.91
N MET A 260 5.98 16.42 -10.61
CA MET A 260 6.77 15.57 -9.73
C MET A 260 5.89 14.55 -9.00
N VAL A 261 6.35 13.31 -8.97
CA VAL A 261 5.67 12.18 -8.32
C VAL A 261 6.48 11.70 -7.14
N LEU A 262 5.91 11.82 -5.95
CA LEU A 262 6.51 11.32 -4.72
C LEU A 262 6.17 9.85 -4.55
N SER A 263 7.18 8.99 -4.61
CA SER A 263 7.06 7.54 -4.38
C SER A 263 6.95 7.27 -2.89
N VAL A 264 5.74 7.48 -2.36
CA VAL A 264 5.43 7.37 -0.93
C VAL A 264 5.49 5.93 -0.44
N GLY A 265 6.02 5.75 0.77
CA GLY A 265 6.13 4.46 1.44
C GLY A 265 4.84 4.02 2.12
N MET A 266 4.92 2.85 2.76
CA MET A 266 3.88 2.28 3.61
C MET A 266 4.15 2.63 5.06
N THR A 267 3.14 3.14 5.76
CA THR A 267 3.18 3.39 7.20
C THR A 267 2.06 2.66 7.91
N PRO A 268 2.19 2.40 9.22
CA PRO A 268 1.10 1.85 10.02
C PRO A 268 -0.16 2.70 9.91
N THR A 269 -1.34 2.06 9.91
CA THR A 269 -2.61 2.79 9.94
C THR A 269 -2.90 3.33 11.34
N ASP A 270 -3.67 4.40 11.45
CA ASP A 270 -4.07 4.96 12.75
C ASP A 270 -4.92 3.94 13.55
N ASP A 271 -5.70 3.10 12.87
CA ASP A 271 -6.47 2.02 13.48
C ASP A 271 -5.58 0.96 14.18
N GLN A 272 -4.30 0.82 13.81
CA GLN A 272 -3.40 -0.15 14.44
C GLN A 272 -3.16 0.15 15.93
N LEU A 273 -3.03 1.42 16.30
CA LEU A 273 -2.91 1.82 17.71
C LEU A 273 -4.17 1.45 18.49
N THR A 274 -5.34 1.62 17.89
CA THR A 274 -6.61 1.24 18.50
C THR A 274 -6.67 -0.27 18.77
N TYR A 275 -6.33 -1.11 17.79
CA TYR A 275 -6.32 -2.57 17.97
C TYR A 275 -5.21 -3.03 18.92
N GLN A 276 -4.05 -2.38 18.87
CA GLN A 276 -2.96 -2.60 19.80
C GLN A 276 -3.43 -2.42 21.25
N GLN A 277 -4.11 -1.31 21.54
CA GLN A 277 -4.63 -1.03 22.90
C GLN A 277 -5.77 -1.99 23.28
N MET A 278 -6.70 -2.29 22.38
CA MET A 278 -7.83 -3.19 22.66
C MET A 278 -7.39 -4.63 22.98
N LEU A 279 -6.30 -5.08 22.36
CA LEU A 279 -5.84 -6.47 22.42
C LEU A 279 -4.54 -6.64 23.21
N ASP A 280 -3.96 -5.53 23.68
CA ASP A 280 -2.68 -5.51 24.38
C ASP A 280 -1.57 -6.20 23.56
N LEU A 281 -1.43 -5.78 22.28
CA LEU A 281 -0.44 -6.35 21.36
C LEU A 281 0.89 -5.62 21.46
N SER A 282 1.97 -6.37 21.23
CA SER A 282 3.28 -5.78 21.00
C SER A 282 3.36 -5.14 19.62
N MET A 283 4.22 -4.13 19.48
CA MET A 283 4.53 -3.47 18.22
C MET A 283 5.98 -3.73 17.83
N SER A 284 6.27 -3.78 16.54
CA SER A 284 7.64 -3.77 16.05
C SER A 284 8.30 -2.40 16.31
N SER A 285 9.62 -2.33 16.16
CA SER A 285 10.38 -1.07 16.24
C SER A 285 9.92 -0.05 15.19
N GLU A 286 9.32 -0.51 14.10
CA GLU A 286 8.79 0.30 13.00
C GLU A 286 7.32 0.68 13.17
N GLY A 287 6.68 0.29 14.28
CA GLY A 287 5.30 0.63 14.61
C GLY A 287 4.23 -0.25 13.95
N PHE A 288 4.59 -1.42 13.41
CA PHE A 288 3.62 -2.41 12.92
C PHE A 288 3.21 -3.38 14.02
N MET A 289 1.98 -3.90 13.95
CA MET A 289 1.47 -4.86 14.94
C MET A 289 2.19 -6.20 14.83
N LEU A 290 2.53 -6.77 15.99
CA LEU A 290 3.01 -8.15 16.10
C LEU A 290 1.85 -9.07 16.48
N PRO A 291 1.77 -10.30 15.93
CA PRO A 291 0.75 -11.26 16.30
C PRO A 291 0.95 -11.75 17.73
N ASP A 292 -0.13 -12.15 18.37
CA ASP A 292 -0.11 -12.91 19.63
C ASP A 292 -0.93 -14.19 19.44
N GLU A 293 -0.32 -15.11 18.73
CA GLU A 293 -0.99 -16.32 18.26
C GLU A 293 -1.38 -17.25 19.41
N ASP A 294 -0.60 -17.27 20.50
CA ASP A 294 -0.93 -18.05 21.69
C ASP A 294 -2.19 -17.54 22.40
N ARG A 295 -2.48 -16.26 22.24
CA ARG A 295 -3.74 -15.67 22.68
C ARG A 295 -4.83 -15.62 21.62
N GLY A 296 -4.60 -16.19 20.43
CA GLY A 296 -5.56 -16.27 19.33
C GLY A 296 -5.71 -14.98 18.52
N VAL A 297 -4.69 -14.14 18.49
CA VAL A 297 -4.66 -12.91 17.68
C VAL A 297 -3.57 -13.02 16.63
N PHE A 298 -4.00 -12.94 15.37
CA PHE A 298 -3.14 -13.05 14.18
C PHE A 298 -3.09 -11.72 13.45
N VAL A 299 -1.93 -11.35 12.94
CA VAL A 299 -1.75 -10.13 12.12
C VAL A 299 -1.23 -10.56 10.76
N VAL A 300 -1.88 -10.09 9.69
CA VAL A 300 -1.58 -10.54 8.33
C VAL A 300 -1.46 -9.39 7.33
N GLY A 301 -0.72 -9.65 6.27
CA GLY A 301 -0.51 -8.69 5.21
C GLY A 301 0.24 -7.45 5.70
N SER A 302 0.04 -6.32 5.05
CA SER A 302 0.76 -5.09 5.38
C SER A 302 0.42 -4.48 6.75
N ALA A 303 -0.47 -5.07 7.52
CA ALA A 303 -0.66 -4.75 8.94
C ALA A 303 0.51 -5.20 9.82
N SER A 304 1.25 -6.24 9.41
CA SER A 304 2.43 -6.76 10.09
C SER A 304 3.75 -6.17 9.58
N GLY A 305 3.72 -5.41 8.48
CA GLY A 305 4.89 -4.79 7.87
C GLY A 305 4.75 -4.61 6.36
N PRO A 306 5.64 -3.84 5.73
CA PRO A 306 5.59 -3.57 4.29
C PRO A 306 5.72 -4.85 3.47
N MET A 307 4.80 -5.06 2.52
CA MET A 307 4.86 -6.19 1.60
C MET A 307 4.02 -5.97 0.32
N SER A 308 4.34 -6.74 -0.73
CA SER A 308 3.59 -6.72 -1.98
C SER A 308 2.21 -7.39 -1.86
N ILE A 309 1.35 -7.19 -2.87
CA ILE A 309 0.03 -7.83 -2.95
C ILE A 309 0.17 -9.36 -2.88
N GLU A 310 1.05 -9.96 -3.70
CA GLU A 310 1.28 -11.41 -3.75
C GLU A 310 1.76 -11.95 -2.39
N LYS A 311 2.68 -11.23 -1.75
CA LYS A 311 3.19 -11.61 -0.43
C LYS A 311 2.09 -11.53 0.63
N SER A 312 1.26 -10.47 0.59
CA SER A 312 0.13 -10.31 1.51
C SER A 312 -0.91 -11.43 1.37
N ILE A 313 -1.21 -11.86 0.14
CA ILE A 313 -2.10 -13.01 -0.12
C ILE A 313 -1.51 -14.31 0.44
N THR A 314 -0.22 -14.56 0.17
CA THR A 314 0.46 -15.78 0.62
C THR A 314 0.59 -15.82 2.15
N ASP A 315 0.94 -14.69 2.77
CA ASP A 315 1.05 -14.55 4.21
C ASP A 315 -0.29 -14.83 4.90
N ALA A 316 -1.36 -14.24 4.39
CA ALA A 316 -2.71 -14.43 4.92
C ALA A 316 -3.21 -15.89 4.75
N ALA A 317 -2.93 -16.53 3.62
CA ALA A 317 -3.26 -17.93 3.40
C ALA A 317 -2.47 -18.87 4.34
N GLY A 318 -1.18 -18.61 4.53
CA GLY A 318 -0.36 -19.33 5.50
C GLY A 318 -0.81 -19.11 6.95
N SER A 319 -1.26 -17.91 7.29
CA SER A 319 -1.80 -17.58 8.61
C SER A 319 -3.08 -18.35 8.91
N ALA A 320 -3.92 -18.63 7.91
CA ALA A 320 -5.13 -19.43 8.11
C ALA A 320 -4.82 -20.81 8.71
N THR A 321 -3.72 -21.45 8.32
CA THR A 321 -3.30 -22.73 8.91
C THR A 321 -2.95 -22.57 10.41
N ARG A 322 -2.30 -21.47 10.79
CA ARG A 322 -1.96 -21.18 12.21
C ARG A 322 -3.22 -20.88 13.03
N VAL A 323 -4.18 -20.16 12.45
CA VAL A 323 -5.50 -19.92 13.07
C VAL A 323 -6.21 -21.25 13.34
N ILE A 324 -6.22 -22.17 12.36
CA ILE A 324 -6.85 -23.49 12.49
C ILE A 324 -6.18 -24.29 13.60
N ALA A 325 -4.85 -24.37 13.62
CA ALA A 325 -4.09 -25.07 14.65
C ALA A 325 -4.41 -24.53 16.06
N TYR A 326 -4.52 -23.21 16.20
CA TYR A 326 -4.95 -22.59 17.47
C TYR A 326 -6.39 -23.00 17.84
N MET A 327 -7.33 -22.93 16.89
CA MET A 327 -8.74 -23.26 17.15
C MET A 327 -8.96 -24.73 17.52
N GLU A 328 -8.14 -25.63 17.00
CA GLU A 328 -8.19 -27.07 17.29
C GLU A 328 -7.42 -27.45 18.58
N GLY A 329 -6.78 -26.48 19.22
CA GLY A 329 -6.00 -26.76 20.44
C GLY A 329 -4.71 -27.53 20.18
N ALA A 330 -4.18 -27.48 18.96
CA ALA A 330 -2.96 -28.17 18.55
C ALA A 330 -1.67 -27.46 19.00
N ARG A 331 -1.76 -26.49 19.93
CA ARG A 331 -0.64 -25.77 20.56
C ARG A 331 -0.54 -26.05 22.03
#